data_ef9c37a831761146b74e37454453e6c9
#
_entry.id   ef9c37a831761146b74e37454453e6c9
#
_cell.length_a   1.000
_cell.length_b   1.000
_cell.length_c   1.000
_cell.angle_alpha   90.00
_cell.angle_beta   90.00
_cell.angle_gamma   90.00
#
_symmetry.space_group_name_H-M   'P 1'
#
loop_
_entity.id
_entity.type
_entity.pdbx_description
1 polymer ?
#
loop_
_entity_poly.entity_id
_entity_poly.type
_entity_poly.pdbx_seq_one_letter_code
_entity_poly.pdbx_strand_id
1 'polypeptide(L)'
;MDRPWGLRPATPTDADWLADLKARAMRPDLERLGLWDRDWARRRFLDTYVSTNTDIIEIDGKPVGVIAVRAEVDAQWIEHFYLDPAVQGRGIGSQILRHVMDAHRDTRPFRLAIDRGSAARRLYERVGFVHLYDDGNGVDQIFGAPGEPPTQP
;
A
#
# COMPACT_ATOMS: atom_id res chain seq x y z
N MET A 1 16.09 18.82 -2.36
CA MET A 1 16.67 17.51 -2.60
C MET A 1 15.76 16.71 -3.52
N ASP A 2 16.30 16.30 -4.65
CA ASP A 2 15.48 15.65 -5.65
C ASP A 2 15.11 14.24 -5.20
N ARG A 3 13.81 13.95 -5.23
CA ARG A 3 13.35 12.59 -4.97
C ARG A 3 13.55 11.75 -6.24
N PRO A 4 14.07 10.51 -6.11
CA PRO A 4 14.33 9.67 -7.28
C PRO A 4 13.07 9.06 -7.90
N TRP A 5 11.92 9.21 -7.26
CA TRP A 5 10.66 8.60 -7.65
C TRP A 5 9.62 9.65 -8.02
N GLY A 6 8.66 9.24 -8.83
CA GLY A 6 7.49 10.03 -9.16
C GLY A 6 6.23 9.19 -9.15
N LEU A 7 5.09 9.84 -9.24
CA LEU A 7 3.78 9.17 -9.30
C LEU A 7 3.08 9.57 -10.59
N ARG A 8 2.39 8.62 -11.23
CA ARG A 8 1.46 8.91 -12.33
C ARG A 8 0.13 8.21 -12.10
N PRO A 9 -0.99 8.76 -12.58
CA PRO A 9 -2.27 8.08 -12.48
C PRO A 9 -2.23 6.72 -13.18
N ALA A 10 -2.83 5.71 -12.56
CA ALA A 10 -3.02 4.40 -13.19
C ALA A 10 -4.16 4.44 -14.20
N THR A 11 -4.14 3.50 -15.13
CA THR A 11 -5.20 3.29 -16.11
C THR A 11 -5.70 1.85 -16.03
N PRO A 12 -6.88 1.53 -16.61
CA PRO A 12 -7.34 0.14 -16.63
C PRO A 12 -6.34 -0.84 -17.27
N THR A 13 -5.53 -0.37 -18.23
CA THR A 13 -4.54 -1.22 -18.92
C THR A 13 -3.34 -1.58 -18.02
N ASP A 14 -3.17 -0.90 -16.90
CA ASP A 14 -2.11 -1.26 -15.94
C ASP A 14 -2.44 -2.50 -15.10
N ALA A 15 -3.68 -2.96 -15.10
CA ALA A 15 -4.16 -4.00 -14.18
C ALA A 15 -3.32 -5.28 -14.23
N ASP A 16 -2.96 -5.73 -15.42
CA ASP A 16 -2.32 -7.04 -15.60
C ASP A 16 -0.90 -7.06 -15.03
N TRP A 17 -0.07 -6.07 -15.37
CA TRP A 17 1.29 -6.03 -14.84
C TRP A 17 1.32 -5.71 -13.34
N LEU A 18 0.35 -4.92 -12.85
CA LEU A 18 0.22 -4.64 -11.42
C LEU A 18 -0.15 -5.91 -10.64
N ALA A 19 -1.00 -6.76 -11.21
CA ALA A 19 -1.32 -8.04 -10.58
C ALA A 19 -0.07 -8.93 -10.44
N ASP A 20 0.79 -8.94 -11.44
CA ASP A 20 2.08 -9.64 -11.38
C ASP A 20 3.02 -9.03 -10.33
N LEU A 21 3.09 -7.71 -10.26
CA LEU A 21 3.89 -7.02 -9.23
C LEU A 21 3.43 -7.41 -7.83
N LYS A 22 2.13 -7.38 -7.58
CA LYS A 22 1.57 -7.79 -6.30
C LYS A 22 1.94 -9.22 -5.96
N ALA A 23 1.78 -10.14 -6.89
CA ALA A 23 2.11 -11.54 -6.67
C ALA A 23 3.57 -11.70 -6.25
N ARG A 24 4.50 -11.02 -6.93
CA ARG A 24 5.91 -11.05 -6.58
C ARG A 24 6.19 -10.45 -5.19
N ALA A 25 5.58 -9.31 -4.89
CA ALA A 25 5.81 -8.60 -3.63
C ALA A 25 5.25 -9.36 -2.43
N MET A 26 4.13 -10.05 -2.59
CA MET A 26 3.47 -10.78 -1.50
C MET A 26 3.98 -12.22 -1.34
N ARG A 27 4.71 -12.75 -2.30
CA ARG A 27 5.11 -14.15 -2.30
C ARG A 27 5.81 -14.60 -1.02
N PRO A 28 6.83 -13.86 -0.50
CA PRO A 28 7.50 -14.29 0.72
C PRO A 28 6.56 -14.46 1.91
N ASP A 29 5.64 -13.53 2.11
CA ASP A 29 4.68 -13.60 3.22
C ASP A 29 3.67 -14.73 3.03
N LEU A 30 3.16 -14.89 1.81
CA LEU A 30 2.19 -15.93 1.51
C LEU A 30 2.81 -17.34 1.58
N GLU A 31 4.07 -17.51 1.17
CA GLU A 31 4.79 -18.76 1.36
C GLU A 31 4.97 -19.07 2.84
N ARG A 32 5.36 -18.09 3.64
CA ARG A 32 5.53 -18.23 5.09
C ARG A 32 4.23 -18.64 5.78
N LEU A 33 3.10 -18.13 5.31
CA LEU A 33 1.77 -18.45 5.85
C LEU A 33 1.16 -19.73 5.26
N GLY A 34 1.83 -20.37 4.30
CA GLY A 34 1.31 -21.55 3.63
C GLY A 34 0.18 -21.27 2.64
N LEU A 35 0.08 -20.03 2.14
CA LEU A 35 -1.03 -19.55 1.31
C LEU A 35 -0.59 -19.17 -0.10
N TRP A 36 0.64 -19.48 -0.50
CA TRP A 36 1.12 -19.06 -1.81
C TRP A 36 0.36 -19.76 -2.93
N ASP A 37 -0.29 -18.94 -3.75
CA ASP A 37 -0.94 -19.31 -5.00
C ASP A 37 -0.91 -18.06 -5.87
N ARG A 38 -0.19 -18.15 -7.00
CA ARG A 38 0.01 -16.99 -7.88
C ARG A 38 -1.30 -16.46 -8.42
N ASP A 39 -2.18 -17.34 -8.87
CA ASP A 39 -3.46 -16.93 -9.45
C ASP A 39 -4.38 -16.31 -8.41
N TRP A 40 -4.39 -16.84 -7.20
CA TRP A 40 -5.15 -16.26 -6.09
C TRP A 40 -4.63 -14.87 -5.72
N ALA A 41 -3.31 -14.69 -5.63
CA ALA A 41 -2.70 -13.39 -5.33
C ALA A 41 -3.04 -12.37 -6.41
N ARG A 42 -2.99 -12.76 -7.69
CA ARG A 42 -3.38 -11.90 -8.80
C ARG A 42 -4.85 -11.51 -8.73
N ARG A 43 -5.74 -12.47 -8.47
CA ARG A 43 -7.18 -12.22 -8.36
C ARG A 43 -7.51 -11.27 -7.22
N ARG A 44 -6.85 -11.39 -6.08
CA ARG A 44 -7.06 -10.46 -4.97
C ARG A 44 -6.78 -9.01 -5.37
N PHE A 45 -5.76 -8.79 -6.18
CA PHE A 45 -5.50 -7.45 -6.71
C PHE A 45 -6.57 -7.03 -7.71
N LEU A 46 -6.84 -7.88 -8.70
CA LEU A 46 -7.77 -7.56 -9.79
C LEU A 46 -9.19 -7.30 -9.29
N ASP A 47 -9.65 -8.02 -8.26
CA ASP A 47 -11.00 -7.88 -7.69
C ASP A 47 -11.21 -6.51 -7.01
N THR A 48 -10.15 -5.86 -6.57
CA THR A 48 -10.23 -4.59 -5.83
C THR A 48 -9.54 -3.43 -6.51
N TYR A 49 -8.95 -3.67 -7.69
CA TYR A 49 -8.25 -2.61 -8.42
C TYR A 49 -9.24 -1.59 -8.99
N VAL A 50 -9.03 -0.32 -8.62
CA VAL A 50 -9.77 0.83 -9.15
C VAL A 50 -8.75 1.83 -9.66
N SER A 51 -8.64 1.98 -10.98
CA SER A 51 -7.60 2.82 -11.58
C SER A 51 -7.69 4.29 -11.14
N THR A 52 -8.88 4.79 -10.88
CA THR A 52 -9.08 6.21 -10.51
C THR A 52 -8.58 6.57 -9.11
N ASN A 53 -8.32 5.58 -8.23
CA ASN A 53 -7.76 5.85 -6.91
C ASN A 53 -6.33 5.32 -6.76
N THR A 54 -5.69 4.98 -7.86
CA THR A 54 -4.40 4.28 -7.87
C THR A 54 -3.37 5.10 -8.62
N ASP A 55 -2.16 5.20 -8.05
CA ASP A 55 -1.00 5.81 -8.68
C ASP A 55 0.08 4.75 -8.93
N ILE A 56 0.72 4.86 -10.07
CA ILE A 56 1.90 4.08 -10.42
C ILE A 56 3.14 4.81 -9.92
N ILE A 57 4.01 4.08 -9.24
CA ILE A 57 5.29 4.61 -8.76
C ILE A 57 6.35 4.35 -9.83
N GLU A 58 7.06 5.41 -10.20
CA GLU A 58 8.10 5.34 -11.23
C GLU A 58 9.45 5.82 -10.68
N ILE A 59 10.52 5.20 -11.17
CA ILE A 59 11.91 5.65 -10.95
C ILE A 59 12.55 5.76 -12.33
N ASP A 60 13.07 6.94 -12.66
CA ASP A 60 13.67 7.22 -13.98
C ASP A 60 12.71 6.87 -15.13
N GLY A 61 11.42 7.16 -14.95
CA GLY A 61 10.38 6.88 -15.94
C GLY A 61 9.96 5.41 -16.06
N LYS A 62 10.50 4.53 -15.21
CA LYS A 62 10.17 3.10 -15.22
C LYS A 62 9.19 2.77 -14.10
N PRO A 63 8.11 2.05 -14.38
CA PRO A 63 7.17 1.65 -13.34
C PRO A 63 7.80 0.61 -12.41
N VAL A 64 7.81 0.90 -11.11
CA VAL A 64 8.42 0.06 -10.07
C VAL A 64 7.48 -0.26 -8.93
N GLY A 65 6.29 0.29 -8.91
CA GLY A 65 5.37 0.06 -7.81
C GLY A 65 4.00 0.68 -8.02
N VAL A 66 3.19 0.57 -6.99
CA VAL A 66 1.79 1.01 -6.99
C VAL A 66 1.40 1.42 -5.58
N ILE A 67 0.51 2.40 -5.47
CA ILE A 67 -0.15 2.76 -4.22
C ILE A 67 -1.57 3.26 -4.54
N ALA A 68 -2.53 2.86 -3.74
CA ALA A 68 -3.92 3.31 -3.87
C ALA A 68 -4.43 3.87 -2.55
N VAL A 69 -5.34 4.84 -2.64
CA VAL A 69 -6.05 5.38 -1.47
C VAL A 69 -7.54 5.27 -1.74
N ARG A 70 -8.23 4.46 -0.93
CA ARG A 70 -9.68 4.30 -1.00
C ARG A 70 -10.31 5.11 0.12
N ALA A 71 -11.05 6.15 -0.25
CA ALA A 71 -11.72 7.02 0.71
C ALA A 71 -13.06 6.40 1.14
N GLU A 72 -13.23 6.23 2.44
CA GLU A 72 -14.49 5.85 3.07
C GLU A 72 -14.98 7.00 3.94
N VAL A 73 -16.21 6.91 4.43
CA VAL A 73 -16.80 7.97 5.26
C VAL A 73 -15.97 8.23 6.52
N ASP A 74 -15.48 7.18 7.16
CA ASP A 74 -14.84 7.20 8.47
C ASP A 74 -13.33 6.99 8.45
N ALA A 75 -12.74 6.65 7.30
CA ALA A 75 -11.32 6.37 7.19
C ALA A 75 -10.86 6.47 5.74
N GLN A 76 -9.57 6.67 5.56
CA GLN A 76 -8.90 6.55 4.27
C GLN A 76 -8.01 5.31 4.31
N TRP A 77 -8.25 4.38 3.39
CA TRP A 77 -7.53 3.12 3.33
C TRP A 77 -6.40 3.19 2.33
N ILE A 78 -5.16 2.97 2.79
CA ILE A 78 -4.02 2.75 1.92
C ILE A 78 -4.10 1.31 1.44
N GLU A 79 -4.20 1.13 0.15
CA GLU A 79 -4.34 -0.20 -0.47
C GLU A 79 -3.28 -0.41 -1.53
N HIS A 80 -2.98 -1.67 -1.83
CA HIS A 80 -2.13 -2.05 -2.96
C HIS A 80 -0.78 -1.34 -2.98
N PHE A 81 -0.20 -1.07 -1.79
CA PHE A 81 1.12 -0.45 -1.73
C PHE A 81 2.20 -1.52 -1.88
N TYR A 82 2.76 -1.62 -3.07
CA TYR A 82 3.79 -2.59 -3.40
C TYR A 82 4.90 -1.92 -4.18
N LEU A 83 6.15 -2.29 -3.84
CA LEU A 83 7.34 -1.91 -4.58
C LEU A 83 8.00 -3.16 -5.13
N ASP A 84 8.53 -3.06 -6.34
CA ASP A 84 9.37 -4.12 -6.87
C ASP A 84 10.50 -4.42 -5.87
N PRO A 85 10.75 -5.70 -5.55
CA PRO A 85 11.82 -6.06 -4.61
C PRO A 85 13.18 -5.45 -4.95
N ALA A 86 13.47 -5.21 -6.23
CA ALA A 86 14.73 -4.60 -6.66
C ALA A 86 14.94 -3.17 -6.15
N VAL A 87 13.87 -2.46 -5.79
CA VAL A 87 13.95 -1.06 -5.31
C VAL A 87 13.61 -0.92 -3.82
N GLN A 88 13.33 -2.02 -3.12
CA GLN A 88 13.10 -2.00 -1.68
C GLN A 88 14.41 -1.78 -0.91
N GLY A 89 14.28 -1.34 0.35
CA GLY A 89 15.42 -1.15 1.23
C GLY A 89 16.20 0.14 1.01
N ARG A 90 15.69 1.10 0.24
CA ARG A 90 16.34 2.38 -0.05
C ARG A 90 15.68 3.58 0.62
N GLY A 91 14.71 3.35 1.51
CA GLY A 91 13.94 4.42 2.15
C GLY A 91 12.86 5.04 1.28
N ILE A 92 12.69 4.58 0.05
CA ILE A 92 11.73 5.11 -0.91
C ILE A 92 10.29 4.89 -0.42
N GLY A 93 10.00 3.71 0.13
CA GLY A 93 8.67 3.38 0.62
C GLY A 93 8.16 4.36 1.66
N SER A 94 8.99 4.73 2.63
CA SER A 94 8.62 5.71 3.66
C SER A 94 8.35 7.09 3.05
N GLN A 95 9.16 7.52 2.10
CA GLN A 95 8.99 8.80 1.42
C GLN A 95 7.68 8.85 0.65
N ILE A 96 7.37 7.80 -0.11
CA ILE A 96 6.15 7.71 -0.90
C ILE A 96 4.93 7.72 0.01
N LEU A 97 4.96 6.89 1.05
CA LEU A 97 3.83 6.78 1.98
C LEU A 97 3.54 8.12 2.66
N ARG A 98 4.57 8.82 3.15
CA ARG A 98 4.41 10.15 3.74
C ARG A 98 3.84 11.16 2.74
N HIS A 99 4.35 11.15 1.52
CA HIS A 99 3.87 12.04 0.46
C HIS A 99 2.39 11.82 0.16
N VAL A 100 1.99 10.57 0.00
CA VAL A 100 0.59 10.21 -0.31
C VAL A 100 -0.32 10.55 0.86
N MET A 101 0.09 10.23 2.09
CA MET A 101 -0.68 10.59 3.28
C MET A 101 -0.86 12.10 3.39
N ASP A 102 0.20 12.89 3.19
CA ASP A 102 0.12 14.34 3.26
C ASP A 102 -0.82 14.93 2.19
N ALA A 103 -0.80 14.35 0.99
CA ALA A 103 -1.67 14.77 -0.11
C ALA A 103 -3.15 14.49 0.15
N HIS A 104 -3.46 13.47 0.94
CA HIS A 104 -4.83 13.04 1.23
C HIS A 104 -5.30 13.42 2.63
N ARG A 105 -4.44 14.02 3.45
CA ARG A 105 -4.71 14.24 4.87
C ARG A 105 -5.92 15.13 5.10
N ASP A 106 -6.86 14.62 5.89
CA ASP A 106 -8.00 15.35 6.43
C ASP A 106 -8.30 14.80 7.83
N THR A 107 -9.49 15.04 8.38
CA THR A 107 -9.82 14.60 9.74
C THR A 107 -9.98 13.10 9.88
N ARG A 108 -10.16 12.37 8.76
CA ARG A 108 -10.28 10.91 8.80
C ARG A 108 -8.93 10.26 9.09
N PRO A 109 -8.91 9.22 9.91
CA PRO A 109 -7.69 8.45 10.11
C PRO A 109 -7.35 7.63 8.86
N PHE A 110 -6.08 7.26 8.76
CA PHE A 110 -5.61 6.29 7.78
C PHE A 110 -5.69 4.88 8.34
N ARG A 111 -6.00 3.92 7.48
CA ARG A 111 -6.04 2.48 7.79
C ARG A 111 -5.32 1.71 6.69
N LEU A 112 -4.78 0.58 7.04
CA LEU A 112 -4.24 -0.38 6.08
C LEU A 112 -4.25 -1.79 6.67
N ALA A 113 -4.15 -2.78 5.79
CA ALA A 113 -4.03 -4.18 6.16
C ALA A 113 -2.66 -4.70 5.72
N ILE A 114 -1.99 -5.44 6.57
CA ILE A 114 -0.75 -6.13 6.24
C ILE A 114 -0.87 -7.60 6.62
N ASP A 115 -0.14 -8.45 5.92
CA ASP A 115 -0.09 -9.87 6.25
C ASP A 115 0.61 -10.06 7.59
N ARG A 116 0.04 -10.91 8.44
CA ARG A 116 0.60 -11.20 9.76
C ARG A 116 2.07 -11.61 9.67
N GLY A 117 2.90 -10.94 10.46
CA GLY A 117 4.34 -11.20 10.50
C GLY A 117 5.13 -10.60 9.33
N SER A 118 4.51 -9.78 8.49
CA SER A 118 5.20 -9.15 7.36
C SER A 118 6.29 -8.19 7.83
N ALA A 119 7.41 -8.19 7.13
CA ALA A 119 8.50 -7.24 7.33
C ALA A 119 8.07 -5.78 7.03
N ALA A 120 7.01 -5.58 6.25
CA ALA A 120 6.46 -4.26 5.95
C ALA A 120 5.97 -3.51 7.20
N ARG A 121 5.69 -4.22 8.29
CA ARG A 121 5.26 -3.61 9.55
C ARG A 121 6.20 -2.50 10.01
N ARG A 122 7.50 -2.70 9.89
CA ARG A 122 8.50 -1.70 10.32
C ARG A 122 8.40 -0.40 9.54
N LEU A 123 8.12 -0.49 8.24
CA LEU A 123 7.90 0.68 7.39
C LEU A 123 6.71 1.49 7.91
N TYR A 124 5.60 0.82 8.16
CA TYR A 124 4.37 1.49 8.59
C TYR A 124 4.52 2.07 9.98
N GLU A 125 5.14 1.36 10.92
CA GLU A 125 5.37 1.87 12.26
C GLU A 125 6.25 3.14 12.26
N ARG A 126 7.26 3.21 11.38
CA ARG A 126 8.09 4.41 11.24
C ARG A 126 7.31 5.63 10.77
N VAL A 127 6.21 5.43 10.04
CA VAL A 127 5.38 6.51 9.51
C VAL A 127 4.25 6.87 10.48
N GLY A 128 4.09 6.14 11.59
CA GLY A 128 3.13 6.45 12.63
C GLY A 128 1.94 5.50 12.72
N PHE A 129 1.94 4.42 11.95
CA PHE A 129 0.89 3.40 12.06
C PHE A 129 1.10 2.54 13.30
N VAL A 130 -0.01 2.17 13.95
CA VAL A 130 -0.02 1.25 15.08
C VAL A 130 -1.01 0.14 14.81
N HIS A 131 -0.74 -1.04 15.34
CA HIS A 131 -1.65 -2.18 15.26
C HIS A 131 -2.96 -1.86 16.00
N LEU A 132 -4.08 -2.10 15.34
CA LEU A 132 -5.41 -1.89 15.91
C LEU A 132 -6.08 -3.21 16.27
N TYR A 133 -6.16 -4.14 15.33
CA TYR A 133 -6.78 -5.46 15.54
C TYR A 133 -6.37 -6.43 14.42
N ASP A 134 -6.53 -7.70 14.71
CA ASP A 134 -6.36 -8.76 13.71
C ASP A 134 -7.70 -8.99 13.02
N ASP A 135 -7.69 -9.10 11.69
CA ASP A 135 -8.87 -9.50 10.94
C ASP A 135 -9.17 -10.97 11.24
N GLY A 136 -10.46 -11.31 11.29
CA GLY A 136 -10.93 -12.66 11.54
C GLY A 136 -10.53 -13.70 10.49
N ASN A 137 -9.92 -13.29 9.38
CA ASN A 137 -9.46 -14.20 8.32
C ASN A 137 -8.14 -14.93 8.68
N GLY A 138 -7.49 -14.57 9.79
CA GLY A 138 -6.24 -15.21 10.23
C GLY A 138 -4.99 -14.78 9.47
N VAL A 139 -5.10 -13.87 8.51
CA VAL A 139 -4.01 -13.43 7.63
C VAL A 139 -3.69 -11.95 7.85
N ASP A 140 -4.72 -11.12 7.86
CA ASP A 140 -4.55 -9.67 7.85
C ASP A 140 -4.54 -9.08 9.26
N GLN A 141 -3.63 -8.14 9.46
CA GLN A 141 -3.61 -7.26 10.63
C GLN A 141 -3.93 -5.84 10.19
N ILE A 142 -4.83 -5.18 10.90
CA ILE A 142 -5.25 -3.82 10.58
C ILE A 142 -4.44 -2.83 11.42
N PHE A 143 -3.83 -1.88 10.73
CA PHE A 143 -3.04 -0.80 11.32
C PHE A 143 -3.70 0.54 11.02
N GLY A 144 -3.50 1.50 11.89
CA GLY A 144 -4.04 2.84 11.71
C GLY A 144 -3.08 3.94 12.13
N ALA A 145 -3.25 5.10 11.50
CA ALA A 145 -2.57 6.33 11.85
C ALA A 145 -3.59 7.47 11.89
N PRO A 146 -3.40 8.50 12.75
CA PRO A 146 -4.36 9.59 12.86
C PRO A 146 -4.37 10.46 11.60
N GLY A 147 -5.52 11.05 11.31
CA GLY A 147 -5.65 12.15 10.37
C GLY A 147 -5.26 13.46 11.03
N GLU A 148 -5.70 14.59 10.43
CA GLU A 148 -5.53 15.90 11.06
C GLU A 148 -6.42 15.99 12.30
N PRO A 149 -5.94 16.64 13.36
CA PRO A 149 -6.82 16.94 14.49
C PRO A 149 -7.96 17.87 14.03
N PRO A 150 -9.17 17.74 14.63
CA PRO A 150 -10.26 18.66 14.29
C PRO A 150 -9.83 20.09 14.53
N THR A 151 -10.18 20.97 13.58
CA THR A 151 -9.94 22.41 13.75
C THR A 151 -10.80 22.90 14.90
N GLN A 152 -10.17 23.45 15.93
CA GLN A 152 -10.93 24.08 17.03
C GLN A 152 -11.55 25.39 16.53
N PRO A 153 -12.82 25.66 16.90
CA PRO A 153 -13.46 26.94 16.53
C PRO A 153 -12.79 28.14 17.19
#